data_e2deb45df33d3746b847e523b907e49f
#
_entry.id   e2deb45df33d3746b847e523b907e49f
#
_cell.length_a   1.000
_cell.length_b   1.000
_cell.length_c   1.000
_cell.angle_alpha   90.00
_cell.angle_beta   90.00
_cell.angle_gamma   90.00
#
_symmetry.space_group_name_H-M   'P 1'
#
loop_
_entity.id
_entity.type
_entity.pdbx_description
1 polymer ?
#
loop_
_entity_poly.entity_id
_entity_poly.type
_entity_poly.pdbx_seq_one_letter_code
_entity_poly.pdbx_strand_id
1 'polypeptide(L)'
;MVTISSEAVSFDTSRDSCAVAEKLRIELAALGVHADVHHGFGVAVVSVWRELLVWTDGTVYRWWTGHLSWKTGRRLYTAYGVDDPITAARCVAHRREELQRAYPLSEVTPERVP
;
A
#
# COMPACT_ATOMS: atom_id res chain seq x y z
N MET A 1 -6.64 30.07 -18.91
CA MET A 1 -6.76 29.70 -18.51
C MET A 1 -6.80 29.09 -18.39
N VAL A 2 -6.73 28.94 -18.25
CA VAL A 2 -6.89 28.19 -17.78
C VAL A 2 -6.83 27.59 -17.59
N THR A 3 -6.71 27.45 -17.52
CA THR A 3 -6.82 26.70 -17.08
C THR A 3 -6.82 26.09 -16.88
N ILE A 4 -6.58 25.96 -16.94
CA ILE A 4 -6.74 25.24 -16.49
C ILE A 4 -6.83 24.62 -16.18
N SER A 5 -6.74 24.63 -16.21
CA SER A 5 -7.00 23.93 -15.61
C SER A 5 -7.05 23.34 -15.41
N SER A 6 -6.89 23.33 -15.43
CA SER A 6 -7.09 22.69 -14.91
C SER A 6 -7.04 22.16 -14.81
N GLU A 7 -6.80 22.01 -14.86
CA GLU A 7 -6.90 21.46 -14.42
C GLU A 7 -6.95 20.89 -14.16
N ALA A 8 -6.77 20.95 -14.43
CA ALA A 8 -6.92 20.33 -13.88
C ALA A 8 -6.82 19.89 -13.64
N VAL A 9 -6.53 19.81 -13.78
CA VAL A 9 -6.58 19.34 -13.19
C VAL A 9 -6.54 18.84 -12.78
N SER A 10 -6.41 18.68 -12.73
CA SER A 10 -6.53 18.13 -12.06
C SER A 10 -6.55 17.71 -11.70
N PHE A 11 -6.45 17.57 -11.72
CA PHE A 11 -6.62 17.11 -11.15
C PHE A 11 -6.45 16.59 -10.75
N ASP A 12 -6.41 16.32 -10.87
CA ASP A 12 -6.45 15.96 -10.41
C ASP A 12 -6.00 15.65 -9.85
N THR A 13 -5.74 15.61 -9.75
CA THR A 13 -5.05 15.36 -9.25
C THR A 13 -4.84 15.15 -8.18
N SER A 14 -5.42 15.39 -7.87
CA SER A 14 -5.33 15.28 -6.67
C SER A 14 -5.69 14.05 -6.25
N ARG A 15 -6.32 13.40 -6.73
CA ARG A 15 -6.26 12.18 -6.48
C ARG A 15 -5.04 11.79 -6.89
N ASP A 16 -4.24 12.47 -6.52
CA ASP A 16 -2.90 12.31 -6.59
C ASP A 16 -2.55 11.06 -5.83
N SER A 17 -2.10 10.06 -6.53
CA SER A 17 -1.73 8.80 -5.90
C SER A 17 -0.62 9.02 -4.87
N CYS A 18 0.29 9.93 -5.13
CA CYS A 18 1.37 10.22 -4.19
C CYS A 18 0.83 10.83 -2.89
N ALA A 19 -0.13 11.74 -3.00
CA ALA A 19 -0.69 12.39 -1.81
C ALA A 19 -1.44 11.40 -0.94
N VAL A 20 -2.23 10.51 -1.55
CA VAL A 20 -2.98 9.53 -0.75
C VAL A 20 -2.07 8.44 -0.22
N ALA A 21 -0.97 8.14 -0.92
CA ALA A 21 0.02 7.21 -0.39
C ALA A 21 0.71 7.79 0.84
N GLU A 22 1.01 9.10 0.81
CA GLU A 22 1.60 9.76 1.98
C GLU A 22 0.64 9.76 3.17
N LYS A 23 -0.65 9.92 2.92
CA LYS A 23 -1.60 9.86 4.01
C LYS A 23 -1.59 8.49 4.68
N LEU A 24 -1.52 7.42 3.87
CA LEU A 24 -1.43 6.09 4.43
C LEU A 24 -0.13 5.91 5.21
N ARG A 25 0.98 6.38 4.66
CA ARG A 25 2.26 6.28 5.34
C ARG A 25 2.23 6.96 6.71
N ILE A 26 1.60 8.13 6.77
CA ILE A 26 1.49 8.88 8.02
C ILE A 26 0.66 8.11 9.03
N GLU A 27 -0.46 7.52 8.61
CA GLU A 27 -1.29 6.75 9.52
C GLU A 27 -0.58 5.48 9.98
N LEU A 28 0.20 4.86 9.10
CA LEU A 28 1.01 3.71 9.50
C LEU A 28 2.07 4.12 10.53
N ALA A 29 2.71 5.26 10.31
CA ALA A 29 3.70 5.75 11.27
C ALA A 29 3.08 6.00 12.63
N ALA A 30 1.85 6.46 12.68
CA ALA A 30 1.15 6.67 13.93
C ALA A 30 0.90 5.35 14.67
N LEU A 31 0.91 4.23 13.95
CA LEU A 31 0.79 2.90 14.53
C LEU A 31 2.14 2.25 14.78
N GLY A 32 3.21 2.99 14.61
CA GLY A 32 4.55 2.46 14.80
C GLY A 32 5.08 1.66 13.63
N VAL A 33 4.46 1.79 12.46
CA VAL A 33 4.87 1.03 11.28
C VAL A 33 5.57 1.96 10.31
N HIS A 34 6.84 1.67 10.05
CA HIS A 34 7.62 2.46 9.11
C HIS A 34 7.36 1.98 7.68
N ALA A 35 7.19 2.90 6.76
CA ALA A 35 6.92 2.55 5.38
C ALA A 35 7.52 3.61 4.45
N ASP A 36 7.79 3.21 3.21
CA ASP A 36 8.35 4.09 2.20
C ASP A 36 7.37 4.24 1.05
N VAL A 37 7.35 5.43 0.45
CA VAL A 37 6.46 5.72 -0.67
C VAL A 37 7.28 5.88 -1.94
N HIS A 38 6.86 5.20 -3.00
CA HIS A 38 7.44 5.32 -4.32
C HIS A 38 6.32 5.63 -5.30
N HIS A 39 6.55 6.46 -6.29
CA HIS A 39 5.49 6.80 -7.21
C HIS A 39 6.02 7.04 -8.62
N GLY A 40 5.11 6.92 -9.59
CA GLY A 40 5.40 7.18 -10.98
C GLY A 40 4.21 6.78 -11.84
N PHE A 41 4.01 7.50 -12.93
CA PHE A 41 2.97 7.17 -13.91
C PHE A 41 1.57 7.05 -13.30
N GLY A 42 1.23 7.96 -12.38
CA GLY A 42 -0.10 7.99 -11.81
C GLY A 42 -0.39 6.94 -10.76
N VAL A 43 0.62 6.17 -10.37
CA VAL A 43 0.47 5.10 -9.39
C VAL A 43 1.51 5.31 -8.30
N ALA A 44 1.17 4.97 -7.07
CA ALA A 44 2.13 5.00 -5.98
C ALA A 44 2.10 3.67 -5.26
N VAL A 45 3.22 3.34 -4.63
CA VAL A 45 3.36 2.11 -3.86
C VAL A 45 3.88 2.48 -2.48
N VAL A 46 3.22 1.99 -1.45
CA VAL A 46 3.69 2.13 -0.08
C VAL A 46 4.32 0.80 0.32
N SER A 47 5.63 0.81 0.48
CA SER A 47 6.38 -0.41 0.81
C SER A 47 6.42 -0.52 2.32
N VAL A 48 5.71 -1.49 2.88
CA VAL A 48 5.53 -1.60 4.32
C VAL A 48 6.46 -2.66 4.92
N TRP A 49 6.62 -3.77 4.22
CA TRP A 49 7.49 -4.85 4.67
C TRP A 49 7.81 -5.69 3.45
N ARG A 50 8.65 -6.66 3.59
CA ARG A 50 9.13 -7.51 2.51
C ARG A 50 8.21 -7.63 1.31
N GLU A 51 7.16 -8.39 1.42
CA GLU A 51 6.25 -8.58 0.30
C GLU A 51 4.95 -7.81 0.47
N LEU A 52 4.89 -6.93 1.44
CA LEU A 52 3.68 -6.17 1.71
C LEU A 52 3.80 -4.80 1.05
N LEU A 53 3.24 -4.72 -0.14
CA LEU A 53 3.22 -3.50 -0.93
C LEU A 53 1.78 -3.06 -1.09
N VAL A 54 1.51 -1.81 -0.79
CA VAL A 54 0.17 -1.25 -0.95
C VAL A 54 0.20 -0.36 -2.19
N TRP A 55 -0.62 -0.68 -3.16
CA TRP A 55 -0.72 0.09 -4.39
C TRP A 55 -1.88 1.06 -4.31
N THR A 56 -1.74 2.22 -4.89
CA THR A 56 -2.85 3.15 -5.02
C THR A 56 -2.76 3.90 -6.34
N ASP A 57 -3.93 4.09 -6.94
CA ASP A 57 -4.06 4.88 -8.15
C ASP A 57 -4.72 6.23 -7.81
N GLY A 58 -4.89 6.52 -6.53
CA GLY A 58 -5.55 7.73 -6.09
C GLY A 58 -7.00 7.52 -5.67
N THR A 59 -7.56 6.33 -5.90
CA THR A 59 -8.94 6.06 -5.54
C THR A 59 -9.09 4.98 -4.49
N VAL A 60 -8.22 3.98 -4.52
CA VAL A 60 -8.23 2.90 -3.53
C VAL A 60 -6.81 2.56 -3.13
N TYR A 61 -6.68 1.95 -1.95
CA TYR A 61 -5.46 1.29 -1.52
C TYR A 61 -5.69 -0.20 -1.75
N ARG A 62 -4.72 -0.88 -2.33
CA ARG A 62 -4.89 -2.28 -2.68
C ARG A 62 -3.63 -3.07 -2.33
N TRP A 63 -3.79 -4.21 -1.69
CA TRP A 63 -2.65 -5.06 -1.37
C TRP A 63 -3.06 -6.52 -1.39
N TRP A 64 -2.06 -7.39 -1.59
CA TRP A 64 -2.28 -8.83 -1.67
C TRP A 64 -2.57 -9.38 -0.28
N THR A 65 -3.62 -10.19 -0.19
CA THR A 65 -4.05 -10.77 1.09
C THR A 65 -3.15 -11.92 1.54
N GLY A 66 -2.32 -12.43 0.66
CA GLY A 66 -1.52 -13.61 0.94
C GLY A 66 -2.19 -14.88 0.48
N HIS A 67 -3.37 -14.78 -0.09
CA HIS A 67 -4.13 -15.94 -0.53
C HIS A 67 -4.31 -15.96 -2.03
N LEU A 68 -4.48 -17.15 -2.57
CA LEU A 68 -4.75 -17.33 -4.00
C LEU A 68 -6.17 -17.81 -4.17
N SER A 69 -6.78 -17.46 -5.28
CA SER A 69 -8.11 -17.93 -5.61
C SER A 69 -8.02 -19.42 -5.89
N TRP A 70 -8.85 -20.20 -5.24
CA TRP A 70 -8.84 -21.63 -5.47
C TRP A 70 -9.37 -21.98 -6.86
N LYS A 71 -10.09 -21.06 -7.49
CA LYS A 71 -10.59 -21.29 -8.83
C LYS A 71 -9.59 -20.96 -9.91
N THR A 72 -8.88 -19.84 -9.78
CA THR A 72 -8.03 -19.35 -10.85
C THR A 72 -6.55 -19.40 -10.52
N GLY A 73 -6.18 -19.60 -9.26
CA GLY A 73 -4.80 -19.54 -8.84
C GLY A 73 -4.23 -18.14 -8.79
N ARG A 74 -5.04 -17.12 -9.02
CA ARG A 74 -4.58 -15.75 -9.00
C ARG A 74 -4.56 -15.19 -7.58
N ARG A 75 -3.72 -14.19 -7.36
CA ARG A 75 -3.64 -13.51 -6.07
C ARG A 75 -4.93 -12.77 -5.78
N LEU A 76 -5.36 -12.84 -4.52
CA LEU A 76 -6.53 -12.12 -4.07
C LEU A 76 -6.10 -10.85 -3.36
N TYR A 77 -6.70 -9.73 -3.74
CA TYR A 77 -6.33 -8.42 -3.20
C TYR A 77 -7.46 -7.85 -2.36
N THR A 78 -7.06 -7.11 -1.33
CA THR A 78 -7.99 -6.32 -0.52
C THR A 78 -7.89 -4.88 -1.02
N ALA A 79 -9.00 -4.17 -1.06
CA ALA A 79 -9.02 -2.79 -1.48
C ALA A 79 -9.85 -1.96 -0.51
N TYR A 80 -9.37 -0.77 -0.19
CA TYR A 80 -10.05 0.20 0.67
C TYR A 80 -10.00 1.56 -0.01
N GLY A 81 -11.06 2.35 0.13
CA GLY A 81 -11.09 3.68 -0.44
C GLY A 81 -10.07 4.60 0.19
N VAL A 82 -9.55 5.52 -0.60
CA VAL A 82 -8.50 6.43 -0.11
C VAL A 82 -9.04 7.47 0.86
N ASP A 83 -10.35 7.59 0.99
CA ASP A 83 -10.93 8.54 1.94
C ASP A 83 -10.94 7.99 3.36
N ASP A 84 -10.47 6.77 3.57
CA ASP A 84 -10.39 6.21 4.91
C ASP A 84 -9.00 5.59 5.13
N PRO A 85 -7.96 6.41 5.17
CA PRO A 85 -6.61 5.88 5.34
C PRO A 85 -6.38 5.29 6.74
N ILE A 86 -7.17 5.70 7.71
CA ILE A 86 -7.02 5.18 9.08
C ILE A 86 -7.35 3.70 9.14
N THR A 87 -8.51 3.32 8.57
CA THR A 87 -8.90 1.93 8.55
C THR A 87 -7.94 1.11 7.69
N ALA A 88 -7.55 1.67 6.54
CA ALA A 88 -6.60 0.98 5.67
C ALA A 88 -5.28 0.73 6.41
N ALA A 89 -4.80 1.73 7.14
CA ALA A 89 -3.55 1.59 7.88
C ALA A 89 -3.65 0.49 8.94
N ARG A 90 -4.77 0.40 9.63
CA ARG A 90 -4.96 -0.64 10.64
C ARG A 90 -4.94 -2.03 10.01
N CYS A 91 -5.58 -2.18 8.88
CA CYS A 91 -5.61 -3.46 8.18
C CYS A 91 -4.22 -3.83 7.67
N VAL A 92 -3.49 -2.86 7.13
CA VAL A 92 -2.15 -3.10 6.64
C VAL A 92 -1.21 -3.47 7.79
N ALA A 93 -1.33 -2.76 8.91
CA ALA A 93 -0.50 -3.05 10.08
C ALA A 93 -0.77 -4.47 10.59
N HIS A 94 -2.03 -4.89 10.58
CA HIS A 94 -2.39 -6.23 10.99
C HIS A 94 -1.80 -7.27 10.03
N ARG A 95 -1.86 -7.01 8.74
CA ARG A 95 -1.29 -7.91 7.74
C ARG A 95 0.22 -8.01 7.93
N ARG A 96 0.88 -6.90 8.26
CA ARG A 96 2.31 -6.90 8.52
C ARG A 96 2.64 -7.81 9.69
N GLU A 97 1.83 -7.75 10.76
CA GLU A 97 2.05 -8.61 11.90
C GLU A 97 1.86 -10.07 11.56
N GLU A 98 0.88 -10.38 10.73
CA GLU A 98 0.68 -11.75 10.27
C GLU A 98 1.90 -12.26 9.53
N LEU A 99 2.44 -11.43 8.65
CA LEU A 99 3.62 -11.81 7.88
C LEU A 99 4.83 -12.00 8.78
N GLN A 100 5.00 -11.13 9.76
CA GLN A 100 6.13 -11.25 10.67
C GLN A 100 6.02 -12.51 11.50
N ARG A 101 4.82 -12.90 11.89
CA ARG A 101 4.63 -14.14 12.65
C ARG A 101 4.88 -15.36 11.77
N ALA A 102 4.54 -15.28 10.49
CA ALA A 102 4.75 -16.39 9.58
C ALA A 102 6.22 -16.60 9.26
N TYR A 103 7.03 -15.54 9.30
CA TYR A 103 8.43 -15.63 8.92
C TYR A 103 9.37 -15.07 10.00
N PRO A 104 9.19 -15.44 11.26
CA PRO A 104 9.97 -14.83 12.31
C PRO A 104 11.46 -15.10 12.21
N LEU A 105 11.83 -16.27 11.74
CA LEU A 105 13.24 -16.61 11.65
C LEU A 105 13.80 -16.54 10.25
N SER A 106 12.95 -16.34 9.29
CA SER A 106 13.43 -16.36 7.93
C SER A 106 14.40 -15.25 7.67
N GLU A 107 14.34 -14.21 8.47
CA GLU A 107 15.24 -13.16 8.30
C GLU A 107 16.57 -13.51 8.78
N VAL A 108 16.64 -14.41 9.66
CA VAL A 108 17.86 -14.79 10.23
C VAL A 108 18.57 -15.72 9.35
N THR A 109 17.86 -16.65 8.92
CA THR A 109 18.50 -17.62 8.21
C THR A 109 18.70 -17.27 6.83
N PRO A 110 18.47 -16.85 6.37
CA PRO A 110 18.55 -16.82 5.18
C PRO A 110 19.72 -16.96 4.47
N GLU A 111 19.69 -17.07 5.09
CA GLU A 111 20.31 -17.13 4.77
C GLU A 111 20.64 -17.78 4.15
N ARG A 112 20.32 -18.17 4.12
CA ARG A 112 20.41 -18.78 3.72
C ARG A 112 20.99 -18.96 2.94
N VAL A 113 21.29 -18.89 3.03
CA VAL A 113 21.84 -19.03 2.52
C VAL A 113 22.20 -19.47 1.97
N PRO A 114 22.34 -19.74 1.88
CA PRO A 114 22.82 -20.21 1.42
C PRO A 114 23.11 -20.43 0.92
#